data_a60c8abf7cd4921976e61b3b0ad50b3c
#
_entry.id   a60c8abf7cd4921976e61b3b0ad50b3c
#
_cell.length_a   1.000
_cell.length_b   1.000
_cell.length_c   1.000
_cell.angle_alpha   90.00
_cell.angle_beta   90.00
_cell.angle_gamma   90.00
#
_symmetry.space_group_name_H-M   'P 1'
#
loop_
_entity.id
_entity.type
_entity.pdbx_description
1 polymer ?
#
loop_
_entity_poly.entity_id
_entity_poly.type
_entity_poly.pdbx_seq_one_letter_code
_entity_poly.pdbx_strand_id
1 'polypeptide(L)'
;MEVNFSEKCFVCGKNNADGLHLDIHRDDEKKAAWAEIAVPDKFCGWEGIIHGGIISTLLDEIMAYAAFTHDQKGVTGEISVRFRKPMPSNKKVKVEGFVESERGRVLCTEGKITLNGELIAEATAKMVRLD
;
A
#
# COMPACT_ATOMS: atom_id res chain seq x y z
N MET A 1 -5.81 20.49 9.26
CA MET A 1 -5.82 19.14 9.85
C MET A 1 -4.41 18.75 10.28
N GLU A 2 -4.28 18.27 11.48
CA GLU A 2 -3.01 17.78 11.97
C GLU A 2 -3.03 16.25 12.03
N VAL A 3 -2.03 15.62 11.43
CA VAL A 3 -1.88 14.17 11.45
C VAL A 3 -0.51 13.82 11.99
N ASN A 4 -0.42 12.73 12.74
CA ASN A 4 0.82 12.27 13.32
C ASN A 4 1.05 10.80 12.98
N PHE A 5 2.31 10.45 12.79
CA PHE A 5 2.70 9.06 12.56
C PHE A 5 2.30 8.20 13.76
N SER A 6 1.81 7.00 13.50
CA SER A 6 1.42 6.05 14.55
C SER A 6 2.11 4.70 14.38
N GLU A 7 2.75 4.24 15.43
CA GLU A 7 3.31 2.88 15.45
C GLU A 7 2.22 1.80 15.57
N LYS A 8 0.97 2.21 15.73
CA LYS A 8 -0.19 1.31 15.80
C LYS A 8 -0.94 1.21 14.47
N CYS A 9 -0.39 1.77 13.39
CA CYS A 9 -0.99 1.61 12.06
C CYS A 9 -1.23 0.11 11.80
N PHE A 10 -2.44 -0.25 11.39
CA PHE A 10 -2.76 -1.67 11.23
C PHE A 10 -2.07 -2.31 10.02
N VAL A 11 -1.50 -1.51 9.16
CA VAL A 11 -0.75 -2.01 7.99
C VAL A 11 0.74 -2.12 8.29
N CYS A 12 1.37 -1.03 8.69
CA CYS A 12 2.83 -0.95 8.85
C CYS A 12 3.30 -0.80 10.31
N GLY A 13 2.39 -0.59 11.25
CA GLY A 13 2.76 -0.34 12.65
C GLY A 13 3.29 -1.59 13.34
N LYS A 14 4.47 -1.48 13.93
CA LYS A 14 5.11 -2.58 14.64
C LYS A 14 4.42 -2.91 15.96
N ASN A 15 3.71 -1.93 16.54
CA ASN A 15 3.06 -2.07 17.84
C ASN A 15 1.59 -2.48 17.75
N ASN A 16 1.08 -2.78 16.56
CA ASN A 16 -0.26 -3.34 16.41
C ASN A 16 -0.15 -4.85 16.24
N ALA A 17 -0.43 -5.58 17.32
CA ALA A 17 -0.30 -7.04 17.32
C ALA A 17 -1.23 -7.74 16.32
N ASP A 18 -2.34 -7.10 15.97
CA ASP A 18 -3.34 -7.65 15.04
C ASP A 18 -3.16 -7.12 13.60
N GLY A 19 -2.14 -6.32 13.37
CA GLY A 19 -1.90 -5.69 12.08
C GLY A 19 -1.17 -6.59 11.09
N LEU A 20 -0.98 -6.05 9.89
CA LEU A 20 -0.30 -6.74 8.79
C LEU A 20 1.22 -6.73 8.92
N HIS A 21 1.76 -5.78 9.65
CA HIS A 21 3.22 -5.60 9.84
C HIS A 21 3.98 -5.54 8.52
N LEU A 22 3.47 -4.78 7.57
CA LEU A 22 4.10 -4.63 6.27
C LEU A 22 5.43 -3.90 6.42
N ASP A 23 6.51 -4.57 6.03
CA ASP A 23 7.86 -4.01 6.11
C ASP A 23 8.19 -3.35 4.77
N ILE A 24 8.10 -2.03 4.74
CA ILE A 24 8.19 -1.25 3.51
C ILE A 24 9.57 -0.66 3.32
N HIS A 25 10.12 -0.87 2.13
CA HIS A 25 11.38 -0.28 1.69
C HIS A 25 11.08 0.88 0.74
N ARG A 26 11.88 1.96 0.82
CA ARG A 26 11.69 3.14 0.00
C ARG A 26 12.95 3.54 -0.73
N ASP A 27 12.76 4.09 -1.92
CA ASP A 27 13.77 4.83 -2.66
C ASP A 27 13.23 6.25 -2.84
N ASP A 28 13.68 7.18 -1.99
CA ASP A 28 13.15 8.54 -1.96
C ASP A 28 13.54 9.33 -3.22
N GLU A 29 14.66 9.01 -3.86
CA GLU A 29 15.06 9.66 -5.11
C GLU A 29 14.10 9.29 -6.25
N LYS A 30 13.75 8.02 -6.34
CA LYS A 30 12.83 7.52 -7.38
C LYS A 30 11.37 7.66 -7.01
N LYS A 31 11.09 8.09 -5.79
CA LYS A 31 9.73 8.16 -5.25
C LYS A 31 9.00 6.84 -5.45
N ALA A 32 9.63 5.78 -4.98
CA ALA A 32 9.13 4.41 -5.09
C ALA A 32 9.20 3.71 -3.74
N ALA A 33 8.33 2.71 -3.56
CA ALA A 33 8.30 1.89 -2.37
C ALA A 33 7.92 0.47 -2.74
N TRP A 34 8.37 -0.50 -1.95
CA TRP A 34 8.05 -1.91 -2.20
C TRP A 34 8.10 -2.72 -0.90
N ALA A 35 7.40 -3.83 -0.91
CA ALA A 35 7.39 -4.77 0.20
C ALA A 35 7.04 -6.16 -0.33
N GLU A 36 7.37 -7.17 0.45
CA GLU A 36 6.93 -8.53 0.21
C GLU A 36 6.17 -9.01 1.45
N ILE A 37 5.09 -9.73 1.25
CA ILE A 37 4.27 -10.22 2.36
C ILE A 37 3.52 -11.49 1.97
N ALA A 38 3.41 -12.41 2.92
CA ALA A 38 2.46 -13.53 2.85
C ALA A 38 1.32 -13.20 3.83
N VAL A 39 0.20 -12.77 3.30
CA VAL A 39 -0.93 -12.33 4.14
C VAL A 39 -1.62 -13.54 4.75
N PRO A 40 -1.77 -13.60 6.09
CA PRO A 40 -2.35 -14.76 6.74
C PRO A 40 -3.87 -14.87 6.56
N ASP A 41 -4.39 -16.08 6.85
CA ASP A 41 -5.81 -16.42 6.67
C ASP A 41 -6.78 -15.51 7.41
N LYS A 42 -6.37 -14.91 8.52
CA LYS A 42 -7.27 -14.02 9.27
C LYS A 42 -7.71 -12.78 8.49
N PHE A 43 -7.08 -12.53 7.34
CA PHE A 43 -7.45 -11.42 6.45
C PHE A 43 -8.19 -11.89 5.20
N CYS A 44 -8.69 -13.12 5.19
CA CYS A 44 -9.46 -13.64 4.06
C CYS A 44 -10.87 -13.07 4.01
N GLY A 45 -11.40 -12.95 2.78
CA GLY A 45 -12.81 -12.79 2.55
C GLY A 45 -13.43 -14.16 2.32
N TRP A 46 -13.23 -14.71 1.11
CA TRP A 46 -13.56 -16.10 0.82
C TRP A 46 -12.46 -17.00 1.37
N GLU A 47 -12.79 -18.26 1.62
CA GLU A 47 -11.82 -19.23 2.13
C GLU A 47 -10.57 -19.28 1.25
N GLY A 48 -9.40 -19.07 1.85
CA GLY A 48 -8.12 -19.12 1.15
C GLY A 48 -7.80 -17.94 0.26
N ILE A 49 -8.68 -16.94 0.20
CA ILE A 49 -8.51 -15.78 -0.68
C ILE A 49 -8.55 -14.50 0.15
N ILE A 50 -7.55 -13.66 0.00
CA ILE A 50 -7.44 -12.41 0.74
C ILE A 50 -8.58 -11.46 0.34
N HIS A 51 -9.20 -10.83 1.33
CA HIS A 51 -10.28 -9.89 1.15
C HIS A 51 -9.84 -8.72 0.26
N GLY A 52 -10.70 -8.31 -0.70
CA GLY A 52 -10.40 -7.20 -1.59
C GLY A 52 -10.09 -5.89 -0.87
N GLY A 53 -10.73 -5.65 0.27
CA GLY A 53 -10.43 -4.49 1.11
C GLY A 53 -8.99 -4.52 1.66
N ILE A 54 -8.47 -5.69 1.96
CA ILE A 54 -7.08 -5.85 2.41
C ILE A 54 -6.11 -5.60 1.25
N ILE A 55 -6.42 -6.10 0.07
CA ILE A 55 -5.65 -5.82 -1.14
C ILE A 55 -5.59 -4.32 -1.39
N SER A 56 -6.72 -3.64 -1.31
CA SER A 56 -6.79 -2.18 -1.45
C SER A 56 -5.97 -1.46 -0.39
N THR A 57 -5.97 -1.97 0.84
CA THR A 57 -5.18 -1.45 1.94
C THR A 57 -3.67 -1.54 1.66
N LEU A 58 -3.21 -2.67 1.17
CA LEU A 58 -1.79 -2.86 0.80
C LEU A 58 -1.38 -1.87 -0.29
N LEU A 59 -2.21 -1.71 -1.30
CA LEU A 59 -1.94 -0.79 -2.40
C LEU A 59 -1.94 0.66 -1.94
N ASP A 60 -2.91 1.05 -1.12
CA ASP A 60 -2.98 2.39 -0.55
C ASP A 60 -1.71 2.72 0.25
N GLU A 61 -1.32 1.83 1.13
CA GLU A 61 -0.15 2.03 1.98
C GLU A 61 1.14 2.17 1.17
N ILE A 62 1.35 1.28 0.20
CA ILE A 62 2.58 1.31 -0.59
C ILE A 62 2.68 2.59 -1.45
N MET A 63 1.55 3.05 -1.99
CA MET A 63 1.51 4.29 -2.75
C MET A 63 1.75 5.51 -1.85
N ALA A 64 1.22 5.50 -0.63
CA ALA A 64 1.46 6.56 0.34
C ALA A 64 2.95 6.65 0.72
N TYR A 65 3.59 5.50 0.92
CA TYR A 65 5.02 5.46 1.22
C TYR A 65 5.88 5.96 0.05
N ALA A 66 5.44 5.69 -1.19
CA ALA A 66 6.12 6.23 -2.37
C ALA A 66 5.96 7.74 -2.46
N ALA A 67 4.79 8.26 -2.10
CA ALA A 67 4.46 9.67 -2.23
C ALA A 67 5.08 10.55 -1.15
N PHE A 68 5.13 10.07 0.09
CA PHE A 68 5.52 10.88 1.23
C PHE A 68 6.81 10.37 1.87
N THR A 69 7.82 11.25 1.95
CA THR A 69 9.02 10.95 2.70
C THR A 69 8.71 11.02 4.20
N HIS A 70 9.67 10.59 5.02
CA HIS A 70 9.51 10.56 6.48
C HIS A 70 9.05 11.90 7.07
N ASP A 71 9.50 13.00 6.50
CA ASP A 71 9.19 14.35 7.00
C ASP A 71 7.93 14.96 6.37
N GLN A 72 7.34 14.28 5.40
CA GLN A 72 6.15 14.78 4.72
C GLN A 72 4.90 14.08 5.23
N LYS A 73 3.84 14.83 5.38
CA LYS A 73 2.55 14.31 5.81
C LYS A 73 1.53 14.50 4.72
N GLY A 74 0.69 13.52 4.55
CA GLY A 74 -0.36 13.58 3.56
C GLY A 74 -1.43 12.54 3.80
N VAL A 75 -2.47 12.61 3.00
CA VAL A 75 -3.59 11.69 3.06
C VAL A 75 -3.96 11.22 1.67
N THR A 76 -4.60 10.07 1.58
CA THR A 76 -5.16 9.58 0.33
C THR A 76 -6.44 10.35 0.03
N GLY A 77 -6.50 11.00 -1.13
CA GLY A 77 -7.69 11.72 -1.57
C GLY A 77 -8.62 10.86 -2.41
N GLU A 78 -8.03 9.97 -3.21
CA GLU A 78 -8.80 9.12 -4.12
C GLU A 78 -7.97 7.88 -4.45
N ILE A 79 -8.61 6.73 -4.53
CA ILE A 79 -7.97 5.49 -4.94
C ILE A 79 -8.89 4.70 -5.87
N SER A 80 -8.31 4.13 -6.92
CA SER A 80 -9.00 3.23 -7.84
C SER A 80 -8.23 1.93 -7.93
N VAL A 81 -8.89 0.82 -7.64
CA VAL A 81 -8.25 -0.51 -7.60
C VAL A 81 -8.89 -1.41 -8.65
N ARG A 82 -8.05 -2.14 -9.36
CA ARG A 82 -8.49 -3.19 -10.29
C ARG A 82 -7.98 -4.54 -9.81
N PHE A 83 -8.90 -5.46 -9.59
CA PHE A 83 -8.59 -6.82 -9.15
C PHE A 83 -8.52 -7.70 -10.39
N ARG A 84 -7.33 -8.21 -10.68
CA ARG A 84 -7.09 -9.02 -11.89
C ARG A 84 -7.24 -10.51 -11.62
N LYS A 85 -6.76 -10.96 -10.44
CA LYS A 85 -6.78 -12.36 -10.03
C LYS A 85 -6.99 -12.46 -8.53
N PRO A 86 -7.60 -13.55 -8.03
CA PRO A 86 -7.67 -13.78 -6.61
C PRO A 86 -6.27 -13.85 -5.99
N MET A 87 -6.10 -13.24 -4.83
CA MET A 87 -4.85 -13.31 -4.09
C MET A 87 -4.95 -14.41 -3.03
N PRO A 88 -4.17 -15.48 -3.16
CA PRO A 88 -4.23 -16.55 -2.16
C PRO A 88 -3.60 -16.11 -0.85
N SER A 89 -4.17 -16.59 0.27
CA SER A 89 -3.57 -16.39 1.58
C SER A 89 -2.28 -17.20 1.72
N ASN A 90 -1.41 -16.77 2.60
CA ASN A 90 -0.16 -17.47 2.95
C ASN A 90 0.82 -17.65 1.78
N LYS A 91 0.64 -16.93 0.69
CA LYS A 91 1.58 -16.93 -0.44
C LYS A 91 2.25 -15.58 -0.51
N LYS A 92 3.57 -15.58 -0.67
CA LYS A 92 4.36 -14.36 -0.71
C LYS A 92 4.10 -13.58 -1.99
N VAL A 93 3.59 -12.36 -1.83
CA VAL A 93 3.35 -11.44 -2.94
C VAL A 93 4.29 -10.25 -2.83
N LYS A 94 4.52 -9.57 -3.95
CA LYS A 94 5.29 -8.34 -3.99
C LYS A 94 4.32 -7.17 -4.20
N VAL A 95 4.47 -6.15 -3.37
CA VAL A 95 3.66 -4.93 -3.42
C VAL A 95 4.59 -3.79 -3.79
N GLU A 96 4.27 -3.06 -4.85
CA GLU A 96 5.11 -1.97 -5.35
C GLU A 96 4.29 -0.73 -5.61
N GLY A 97 4.87 0.43 -5.37
CA GLY A 97 4.24 1.71 -5.66
C GLY A 97 5.25 2.75 -6.09
N PHE A 98 4.81 3.71 -6.89
CA PHE A 98 5.65 4.81 -7.32
C PHE A 98 4.82 6.04 -7.65
N VAL A 99 5.47 7.20 -7.62
CA VAL A 99 4.86 8.47 -8.02
C VAL A 99 5.03 8.65 -9.51
N GLU A 100 3.92 8.79 -10.21
CA GLU A 100 3.94 9.04 -11.67
C GLU A 100 4.09 10.52 -11.98
N SER A 101 3.37 11.36 -11.25
CA SER A 101 3.40 12.81 -11.50
C SER A 101 3.03 13.58 -10.23
N GLU A 102 3.38 14.85 -10.22
CA GLU A 102 3.12 15.74 -9.09
C GLU A 102 2.65 17.08 -9.63
N ARG A 103 1.56 17.59 -9.04
CA ARG A 103 1.02 18.90 -9.39
C ARG A 103 0.54 19.59 -8.12
N GLY A 104 1.27 20.61 -7.68
CA GLY A 104 0.97 21.27 -6.43
C GLY A 104 1.05 20.33 -5.25
N ARG A 105 -0.05 20.18 -4.52
CA ARG A 105 -0.13 19.28 -3.37
C ARG A 105 -0.56 17.87 -3.74
N VAL A 106 -0.91 17.62 -4.99
CA VAL A 106 -1.44 16.33 -5.42
C VAL A 106 -0.35 15.53 -6.10
N LEU A 107 -0.11 14.32 -5.60
CA LEU A 107 0.78 13.34 -6.20
C LEU A 107 -0.06 12.22 -6.78
N CYS A 108 0.08 11.99 -8.07
CA CYS A 108 -0.56 10.85 -8.74
C CYS A 108 0.36 9.65 -8.62
N THR A 109 -0.15 8.58 -8.05
CA THR A 109 0.63 7.38 -7.76
C THR A 109 0.06 6.17 -8.46
N GLU A 110 0.91 5.18 -8.67
CA GLU A 110 0.52 3.87 -9.18
C GLU A 110 1.06 2.78 -8.27
N GLY A 111 0.31 1.69 -8.17
CA GLY A 111 0.71 0.54 -7.37
C GLY A 111 0.29 -0.76 -8.02
N LYS A 112 0.99 -1.83 -7.68
CA LYS A 112 0.65 -3.16 -8.14
C LYS A 112 1.06 -4.23 -7.14
N ILE A 113 0.34 -5.35 -7.18
CA ILE A 113 0.67 -6.56 -6.44
C ILE A 113 0.89 -7.67 -7.46
N THR A 114 2.01 -8.38 -7.32
CA THR A 114 2.35 -9.51 -8.19
C THR A 114 2.65 -10.75 -7.35
N LEU A 115 2.32 -11.91 -7.90
CA LEU A 115 2.67 -13.22 -7.33
C LEU A 115 3.43 -13.99 -8.39
N ASN A 116 4.70 -14.29 -8.11
CA ASN A 116 5.58 -14.97 -9.07
C ASN A 116 5.58 -14.31 -10.45
N GLY A 117 5.59 -12.97 -10.48
CA GLY A 117 5.60 -12.20 -11.72
C GLY A 117 4.23 -11.98 -12.35
N GLU A 118 3.18 -12.59 -11.82
CA GLU A 118 1.83 -12.50 -12.35
C GLU A 118 1.05 -11.38 -11.65
N LEU A 119 0.40 -10.51 -12.43
CA LEU A 119 -0.32 -9.37 -11.87
C LEU A 119 -1.61 -9.83 -11.18
N ILE A 120 -1.70 -9.54 -9.88
CA ILE A 120 -2.86 -9.86 -9.04
C ILE A 120 -3.81 -8.67 -8.98
N ALA A 121 -3.28 -7.48 -8.71
CA ALA A 121 -4.07 -6.26 -8.62
C ALA A 121 -3.22 -5.05 -8.96
N GLU A 122 -3.85 -3.97 -9.39
CA GLU A 122 -3.19 -2.71 -9.66
C GLU A 122 -4.08 -1.56 -9.23
N ALA A 123 -3.47 -0.41 -8.97
CA ALA A 123 -4.20 0.75 -8.50
C ALA A 123 -3.56 2.04 -8.96
N THR A 124 -4.39 3.09 -8.99
CA THR A 124 -3.94 4.47 -9.08
C THR A 124 -4.53 5.23 -7.92
N ALA A 125 -3.84 6.26 -7.46
CA ALA A 125 -4.33 7.08 -6.36
C ALA A 125 -3.87 8.52 -6.51
N LYS A 126 -4.64 9.41 -5.88
CA LYS A 126 -4.24 10.80 -5.70
C LYS A 126 -3.95 10.99 -4.22
N MET A 127 -2.68 11.25 -3.93
CA MET A 127 -2.21 11.54 -2.58
C MET A 127 -2.14 13.04 -2.41
N VAL A 128 -2.61 13.55 -1.29
CA VAL A 128 -2.68 14.99 -1.02
C VAL A 128 -1.72 15.34 0.10
N ARG A 129 -0.74 16.17 -0.22
CA ARG A 129 0.23 16.65 0.76
C ARG A 129 -0.43 17.65 1.71
N LEU A 130 -0.20 17.46 3.01
CA LEU A 130 -0.66 18.39 4.05
C LEU A 130 0.53 19.24 4.49
N ASP A 131 0.37 20.52 4.44
CA ASP A 131 1.42 21.46 4.90
C ASP A 131 1.14 21.95 6.31
#